data_410a26fe7378fb901e7471b74cd1405e
#
_entry.id   410a26fe7378fb901e7471b74cd1405e
#
_cell.length_a   1.000
_cell.length_b   1.000
_cell.length_c   1.000
_cell.angle_alpha   90.00
_cell.angle_beta   90.00
_cell.angle_gamma   90.00
#
_symmetry.space_group_name_H-M   'P 1'
#
loop_
_entity.id
_entity.type
_entity.pdbx_description
1 polymer ?
#
loop_
_entity_poly.entity_id
_entity_poly.type
_entity_poly.pdbx_seq_one_letter_code
_entity_poly.pdbx_strand_id
1 'polypeptide(L)'
;MISSRLSSNIFAVAAFACCFIVLLCFNPAGLAYAQTVDPTEPWNWPDEYVFEQVNQVRAGRDLTPESWPGGARVAVLLSYDVDNETVQGLRTGEINIGPLSQGQYGARVALPRVVNLMDEENIPATFFFPAWSLKLAPEQADLVKTSGQHEIGVHGWIHEMNTALDGPTEARLLRQAVETIEQITGERPTGYRAPSWNHSPNTLEIVRELGFIYESSLMHDDRPYELLQDGEPTGIVELPVEWILDDAPLFNPLGSRYMNPRDVMQVWIDEFDMAWKEGTMFLLTMHPHIIGHRSRIIALKGLIDHIKTKDDVWFGTHSEAALWVREQASMN
;
A
#
# COMPACT_ATOMS: atom_id res chain seq x y z
N MET A 1 -54.30 20.22 50.12
CA MET A 1 -54.72 21.58 50.54
C MET A 1 -53.58 22.52 50.28
N ILE A 2 -53.84 23.56 49.48
CA ILE A 2 -53.17 24.85 49.40
C ILE A 2 -51.71 24.86 48.90
N SER A 3 -51.43 25.21 47.66
CA SER A 3 -51.51 26.54 46.99
C SER A 3 -50.40 27.49 47.41
N SER A 4 -49.57 27.90 46.53
CA SER A 4 -49.33 29.21 45.92
C SER A 4 -47.84 29.41 45.56
N ARG A 5 -47.52 29.61 44.31
CA ARG A 5 -47.36 30.84 43.51
C ARG A 5 -46.13 31.70 43.80
N LEU A 6 -45.34 31.87 42.73
CA LEU A 6 -44.64 33.07 42.18
C LEU A 6 -43.40 33.55 42.94
N SER A 7 -42.29 33.84 42.30
CA SER A 7 -42.08 34.80 41.21
C SER A 7 -40.62 34.75 40.67
N SER A 8 -40.51 35.10 39.43
CA SER A 8 -39.36 35.41 38.55
C SER A 8 -38.27 36.29 39.16
N ASN A 9 -37.01 36.01 38.79
CA ASN A 9 -36.07 37.08 38.46
C ASN A 9 -35.06 36.58 37.41
N ILE A 10 -34.99 37.33 36.32
CA ILE A 10 -34.14 37.21 35.14
C ILE A 10 -32.78 37.80 35.49
N PHE A 11 -31.69 37.04 35.27
CA PHE A 11 -30.37 37.61 35.00
C PHE A 11 -29.83 37.00 33.74
N ALA A 12 -29.77 37.80 32.69
CA ALA A 12 -29.11 37.53 31.46
C ALA A 12 -27.59 37.61 31.65
N VAL A 13 -26.87 36.52 31.41
CA VAL A 13 -25.43 36.56 31.22
C VAL A 13 -25.19 36.21 29.75
N ALA A 14 -24.75 37.22 29.00
CA ALA A 14 -24.33 37.07 27.61
C ALA A 14 -22.98 36.33 27.58
N ALA A 15 -22.99 35.08 27.15
CA ALA A 15 -21.78 34.35 26.78
C ALA A 15 -21.50 34.58 25.29
N PHE A 16 -20.42 35.30 24.99
CA PHE A 16 -19.84 35.38 23.64
C PHE A 16 -19.29 34.01 23.28
N ALA A 17 -20.02 33.27 22.47
CA ALA A 17 -19.50 32.09 21.77
C ALA A 17 -18.79 32.57 20.48
N CYS A 18 -17.45 32.58 20.50
CA CYS A 18 -16.67 32.64 19.29
C CYS A 18 -16.90 31.34 18.50
N CYS A 19 -17.80 31.37 17.54
CA CYS A 19 -17.87 30.35 16.49
C CYS A 19 -16.68 30.55 15.55
N PHE A 20 -15.66 29.72 15.71
CA PHE A 20 -14.72 29.46 14.61
C PHE A 20 -15.48 28.66 13.54
N ILE A 21 -15.94 29.35 12.50
CA ILE A 21 -16.41 28.72 11.27
C ILE A 21 -15.15 28.24 10.56
N VAL A 22 -14.84 26.95 10.69
CA VAL A 22 -13.97 26.27 9.73
C VAL A 22 -14.79 26.19 8.44
N LEU A 23 -14.49 27.04 7.48
CA LEU A 23 -14.96 26.87 6.12
C LEU A 23 -14.27 25.61 5.55
N LEU A 24 -14.91 24.46 5.72
CA LEU A 24 -14.68 23.33 4.84
C LEU A 24 -15.13 23.79 3.44
N CYS A 25 -14.19 23.91 2.53
CA CYS A 25 -14.48 24.10 1.11
C CYS A 25 -15.14 22.80 0.60
N PHE A 26 -16.42 22.62 0.90
CA PHE A 26 -17.25 21.64 0.22
C PHE A 26 -17.41 22.13 -1.21
N ASN A 27 -16.90 21.37 -2.17
CA ASN A 27 -17.24 21.60 -3.57
C ASN A 27 -18.73 21.28 -3.77
N PRO A 28 -19.63 22.29 -3.90
CA PRO A 28 -21.06 22.04 -3.96
C PRO A 28 -21.50 21.32 -5.26
N ALA A 29 -20.64 21.25 -6.26
CA ALA A 29 -20.90 20.53 -7.51
C ALA A 29 -20.84 19.00 -7.31
N GLY A 30 -19.86 18.48 -6.56
CA GLY A 30 -19.73 17.05 -6.29
C GLY A 30 -20.93 16.46 -5.54
N LEU A 31 -21.51 17.21 -4.58
CA LEU A 31 -22.73 16.80 -3.89
C LEU A 31 -23.99 16.82 -4.76
N ALA A 32 -24.06 17.69 -5.78
CA ALA A 32 -25.21 17.78 -6.67
C ALA A 32 -25.29 16.59 -7.63
N TYR A 33 -24.15 16.05 -8.09
CA TYR A 33 -24.12 14.90 -8.98
C TYR A 33 -24.35 13.57 -8.26
N ALA A 34 -23.89 13.40 -7.03
CA ALA A 34 -24.09 12.18 -6.26
C ALA A 34 -25.57 11.82 -6.01
N GLN A 35 -26.49 12.79 -6.14
CA GLN A 35 -27.95 12.58 -6.02
C GLN A 35 -28.65 12.25 -7.35
N THR A 36 -27.97 12.37 -8.49
CA THR A 36 -28.59 12.27 -9.84
C THR A 36 -28.00 11.17 -10.71
N VAL A 37 -26.94 10.50 -10.26
CA VAL A 37 -26.21 9.52 -11.06
C VAL A 37 -26.61 8.11 -10.65
N ASP A 38 -27.16 7.34 -11.59
CA ASP A 38 -27.47 5.92 -11.38
C ASP A 38 -26.17 5.07 -11.52
N PRO A 39 -25.66 4.45 -10.44
CA PRO A 39 -24.47 3.63 -10.52
C PRO A 39 -24.66 2.34 -11.33
N THR A 40 -25.90 1.96 -11.64
CA THR A 40 -26.20 0.77 -12.45
C THR A 40 -26.18 1.07 -13.96
N GLU A 41 -26.15 2.37 -14.36
CA GLU A 41 -26.14 2.82 -15.75
C GLU A 41 -24.96 3.79 -16.03
N PRO A 42 -23.70 3.40 -15.83
CA PRO A 42 -22.56 4.29 -15.96
C PRO A 42 -22.37 4.89 -17.36
N TRP A 43 -22.90 4.26 -18.39
CA TRP A 43 -22.91 4.79 -19.76
C TRP A 43 -23.81 6.01 -19.97
N ASN A 44 -24.66 6.35 -19.00
CA ASN A 44 -25.54 7.53 -19.00
C ASN A 44 -25.00 8.65 -18.08
N TRP A 45 -23.82 8.47 -17.48
CA TRP A 45 -23.26 9.50 -16.61
C TRP A 45 -22.89 10.76 -17.40
N PRO A 46 -23.09 11.96 -16.85
CA PRO A 46 -22.62 13.20 -17.45
C PRO A 46 -21.08 13.20 -17.59
N ASP A 47 -20.59 13.79 -18.69
CA ASP A 47 -19.15 13.87 -18.95
C ASP A 47 -18.39 14.53 -17.78
N GLU A 48 -18.93 15.61 -17.22
CA GLU A 48 -18.32 16.33 -16.10
C GLU A 48 -18.16 15.43 -14.87
N TYR A 49 -19.15 14.58 -14.58
CA TYR A 49 -19.08 13.63 -13.49
C TYR A 49 -18.00 12.58 -13.74
N VAL A 50 -17.92 12.04 -14.95
CA VAL A 50 -16.88 11.06 -15.32
C VAL A 50 -15.50 11.68 -15.20
N PHE A 51 -15.29 12.91 -15.70
CA PHE A 51 -14.00 13.61 -15.56
C PHE A 51 -13.64 13.88 -14.09
N GLU A 52 -14.58 14.26 -13.25
CA GLU A 52 -14.36 14.45 -11.82
C GLU A 52 -13.91 13.14 -11.16
N GLN A 53 -14.63 12.03 -11.40
CA GLN A 53 -14.27 10.73 -10.80
C GLN A 53 -12.89 10.24 -11.26
N VAL A 54 -12.60 10.35 -12.56
CA VAL A 54 -11.33 9.87 -13.13
C VAL A 54 -10.14 10.73 -12.71
N ASN A 55 -10.35 12.01 -12.42
CA ASN A 55 -9.27 12.94 -12.09
C ASN A 55 -9.01 13.09 -10.59
N GLN A 56 -9.73 12.37 -9.72
CA GLN A 56 -9.49 12.41 -8.27
C GLN A 56 -8.04 12.07 -7.91
N VAL A 57 -7.50 11.01 -8.53
CA VAL A 57 -6.10 10.61 -8.36
C VAL A 57 -5.49 10.31 -9.73
N ARG A 58 -4.36 10.94 -10.05
CA ARG A 58 -3.67 10.80 -11.33
C ARG A 58 -2.15 10.71 -11.15
N ALA A 59 -1.48 10.15 -12.16
CA ALA A 59 -0.06 10.30 -12.30
C ALA A 59 0.30 11.75 -12.62
N GLY A 60 1.26 12.28 -11.88
CA GLY A 60 1.86 13.58 -12.12
C GLY A 60 3.17 13.47 -12.91
N ARG A 61 4.20 14.18 -12.46
CA ARG A 61 5.50 14.18 -13.13
C ARG A 61 6.23 12.83 -12.91
N ASP A 62 6.94 12.40 -13.95
CA ASP A 62 7.92 11.32 -13.88
C ASP A 62 9.04 11.69 -12.89
N LEU A 63 9.34 10.81 -11.96
CA LEU A 63 10.38 10.98 -10.94
C LEU A 63 11.59 10.07 -11.20
N THR A 64 11.68 9.44 -12.36
CA THR A 64 12.82 8.58 -12.72
C THR A 64 14.12 9.39 -12.62
N PRO A 65 15.07 9.02 -11.77
CA PRO A 65 16.33 9.75 -11.64
C PRO A 65 17.26 9.48 -12.82
N GLU A 66 18.22 10.37 -13.06
CA GLU A 66 19.27 10.12 -14.08
C GLU A 66 20.09 8.85 -13.78
N SER A 67 20.24 8.51 -12.50
CA SER A 67 20.83 7.26 -12.04
C SER A 67 20.35 6.94 -10.62
N TRP A 68 20.31 5.66 -10.30
CA TRP A 68 20.04 5.17 -8.95
C TRP A 68 21.31 5.20 -8.07
N PRO A 69 21.22 4.95 -6.75
CA PRO A 69 22.37 4.97 -5.87
C PRO A 69 23.58 4.19 -6.41
N GLY A 70 24.77 4.72 -6.22
CA GLY A 70 26.00 4.14 -6.75
C GLY A 70 26.19 4.28 -8.26
N GLY A 71 25.35 5.06 -8.95
CA GLY A 71 25.38 5.22 -10.40
C GLY A 71 24.68 4.07 -11.14
N ALA A 72 23.87 3.28 -10.44
CA ALA A 72 23.16 2.17 -11.04
C ALA A 72 22.14 2.63 -12.09
N ARG A 73 21.93 1.78 -13.09
CA ARG A 73 21.00 2.03 -14.20
C ARG A 73 19.56 1.74 -13.85
N VAL A 74 19.32 0.69 -13.05
CA VAL A 74 17.99 0.23 -12.67
C VAL A 74 17.92 0.00 -11.17
N ALA A 75 16.77 0.34 -10.57
CA ALA A 75 16.43 -0.08 -9.22
C ALA A 75 15.66 -1.42 -9.25
N VAL A 76 15.96 -2.30 -8.32
CA VAL A 76 15.22 -3.53 -8.07
C VAL A 76 14.63 -3.47 -6.68
N LEU A 77 13.31 -3.46 -6.60
CA LEU A 77 12.54 -3.37 -5.36
C LEU A 77 11.75 -4.68 -5.19
N LEU A 78 12.21 -5.52 -4.27
CA LEU A 78 11.49 -6.75 -3.93
C LEU A 78 10.63 -6.50 -2.71
N SER A 79 9.34 -6.77 -2.80
CA SER A 79 8.41 -6.56 -1.70
C SER A 79 7.54 -7.77 -1.41
N TYR A 80 7.09 -7.86 -0.15
CA TYR A 80 6.31 -8.97 0.35
C TYR A 80 5.12 -8.45 1.17
N ASP A 81 3.89 -8.76 0.71
CA ASP A 81 2.68 -8.47 1.46
C ASP A 81 2.43 -9.65 2.43
N VAL A 82 2.69 -9.39 3.72
CA VAL A 82 2.69 -10.43 4.76
C VAL A 82 1.30 -10.58 5.38
N ASP A 83 0.37 -11.01 4.56
CA ASP A 83 -1.05 -11.06 4.90
C ASP A 83 -1.39 -12.09 5.96
N ASN A 84 -0.71 -13.25 5.92
CA ASN A 84 -0.98 -14.34 6.84
C ASN A 84 -2.49 -14.71 6.89
N GLU A 85 -3.07 -14.81 8.09
CA GLU A 85 -4.47 -15.16 8.29
C GLU A 85 -5.45 -14.04 7.90
N THR A 86 -5.00 -12.79 7.72
CA THR A 86 -5.90 -11.68 7.43
C THR A 86 -6.59 -11.85 6.09
N VAL A 87 -5.86 -12.13 5.02
CA VAL A 87 -6.42 -12.37 3.68
C VAL A 87 -7.16 -13.70 3.60
N GLN A 88 -6.80 -14.67 4.43
CA GLN A 88 -7.32 -16.04 4.38
C GLN A 88 -8.63 -16.26 5.16
N GLY A 89 -9.27 -15.19 5.64
CA GLY A 89 -10.57 -15.33 6.30
C GLY A 89 -10.96 -14.17 7.21
N LEU A 90 -10.01 -13.55 7.92
CA LEU A 90 -10.36 -12.53 8.91
C LEU A 90 -11.02 -11.30 8.30
N ARG A 91 -10.57 -10.85 7.12
CA ARG A 91 -11.14 -9.67 6.42
C ARG A 91 -12.62 -9.83 6.04
N THR A 92 -13.09 -11.05 5.83
CA THR A 92 -14.48 -11.34 5.44
C THR A 92 -15.38 -11.67 6.63
N GLY A 93 -14.78 -11.89 7.82
CA GLY A 93 -15.48 -12.36 8.99
C GLY A 93 -15.89 -13.84 8.94
N GLU A 94 -15.54 -14.57 7.88
CA GLU A 94 -15.80 -16.00 7.76
C GLU A 94 -14.64 -16.80 8.35
N ILE A 95 -14.89 -17.49 9.44
CA ILE A 95 -13.88 -18.32 10.08
C ILE A 95 -13.87 -19.72 9.44
N ASN A 96 -12.87 -19.93 8.57
CA ASN A 96 -12.61 -21.21 7.92
C ASN A 96 -11.18 -21.68 8.24
N ILE A 97 -11.06 -22.79 8.98
CA ILE A 97 -9.79 -23.30 9.48
C ILE A 97 -8.82 -23.70 8.34
N GLY A 98 -9.34 -24.22 7.22
CA GLY A 98 -8.50 -24.57 6.07
C GLY A 98 -7.72 -23.38 5.52
N PRO A 99 -8.36 -22.33 5.01
CA PRO A 99 -7.70 -21.08 4.61
C PRO A 99 -6.85 -20.44 5.71
N LEU A 100 -7.34 -20.35 6.96
CA LEU A 100 -6.55 -19.81 8.07
C LEU A 100 -5.24 -20.58 8.28
N SER A 101 -5.23 -21.91 8.08
CA SER A 101 -4.01 -22.71 8.17
C SER A 101 -3.00 -22.39 7.08
N GLN A 102 -3.44 -21.92 5.91
CA GLN A 102 -2.55 -21.42 4.85
C GLN A 102 -1.91 -20.08 5.27
N GLY A 103 -2.66 -19.19 5.90
CA GLY A 103 -2.11 -17.97 6.49
C GLY A 103 -1.04 -18.29 7.54
N GLN A 104 -1.33 -19.23 8.44
CA GLN A 104 -0.36 -19.69 9.42
C GLN A 104 0.88 -20.34 8.79
N TYR A 105 0.75 -21.04 7.68
CA TYR A 105 1.92 -21.51 6.90
C TYR A 105 2.77 -20.32 6.43
N GLY A 106 2.16 -19.23 6.01
CA GLY A 106 2.83 -17.98 5.66
C GLY A 106 3.74 -17.52 6.80
N ALA A 107 3.16 -17.36 7.99
CA ALA A 107 3.86 -16.90 9.19
C ALA A 107 4.97 -17.87 9.64
N ARG A 108 4.67 -19.16 9.75
CA ARG A 108 5.56 -20.15 10.40
C ARG A 108 6.67 -20.69 9.52
N VAL A 109 6.45 -20.78 8.21
CA VAL A 109 7.34 -21.49 7.29
C VAL A 109 7.84 -20.60 6.16
N ALA A 110 6.92 -19.88 5.52
CA ALA A 110 7.22 -19.19 4.29
C ALA A 110 7.97 -17.87 4.54
N LEU A 111 7.53 -17.04 5.49
CA LEU A 111 8.21 -15.79 5.81
C LEU A 111 9.66 -16.02 6.28
N PRO A 112 9.96 -16.93 7.23
CA PRO A 112 11.35 -17.24 7.56
C PRO A 112 12.18 -17.69 6.35
N ARG A 113 11.60 -18.46 5.43
CA ARG A 113 12.29 -18.91 4.23
C ARG A 113 12.60 -17.77 3.27
N VAL A 114 11.68 -16.81 3.13
CA VAL A 114 11.85 -15.62 2.29
C VAL A 114 12.91 -14.70 2.89
N VAL A 115 12.80 -14.38 4.20
CA VAL A 115 13.78 -13.53 4.89
C VAL A 115 15.19 -14.14 4.79
N ASN A 116 15.32 -15.44 5.09
CA ASN A 116 16.61 -16.12 4.95
C ASN A 116 17.19 -16.02 3.53
N LEU A 117 16.37 -16.15 2.49
CA LEU A 117 16.84 -16.00 1.10
C LEU A 117 17.35 -14.56 0.87
N MET A 118 16.61 -13.54 1.31
CA MET A 118 17.03 -12.14 1.16
C MET A 118 18.32 -11.86 1.91
N ASP A 119 18.46 -12.38 3.14
CA ASP A 119 19.67 -12.24 3.94
C ASP A 119 20.87 -12.96 3.34
N GLU A 120 20.71 -14.21 2.89
CA GLU A 120 21.77 -14.99 2.22
C GLU A 120 22.25 -14.31 0.94
N GLU A 121 21.34 -13.67 0.20
CA GLU A 121 21.66 -12.93 -1.01
C GLU A 121 22.14 -11.51 -0.76
N ASN A 122 22.07 -11.01 0.51
CA ASN A 122 22.37 -9.63 0.89
C ASN A 122 21.55 -8.62 0.07
N ILE A 123 20.24 -8.86 -0.02
CA ILE A 123 19.29 -8.03 -0.76
C ILE A 123 18.30 -7.41 0.22
N PRO A 124 18.23 -6.06 0.33
CA PRO A 124 17.18 -5.40 1.07
C PRO A 124 15.81 -5.64 0.42
N ALA A 125 14.77 -5.70 1.24
CA ALA A 125 13.40 -5.89 0.79
C ALA A 125 12.43 -5.14 1.70
N THR A 126 11.22 -4.85 1.19
CA THR A 126 10.14 -4.22 1.96
C THR A 126 9.06 -5.24 2.27
N PHE A 127 8.67 -5.30 3.55
CA PHE A 127 7.62 -6.19 4.03
C PHE A 127 6.43 -5.36 4.49
N PHE A 128 5.33 -5.40 3.73
CA PHE A 128 4.10 -4.71 4.06
C PHE A 128 3.21 -5.61 4.91
N PHE A 129 2.86 -5.13 6.11
CA PHE A 129 2.05 -5.92 7.03
C PHE A 129 0.67 -5.29 7.23
N PRO A 130 -0.42 -6.06 7.07
CA PRO A 130 -1.63 -5.76 7.82
C PRO A 130 -1.31 -5.80 9.32
N ALA A 131 -1.73 -4.78 10.07
CA ALA A 131 -1.33 -4.70 11.49
C ALA A 131 -1.75 -5.93 12.30
N TRP A 132 -2.87 -6.58 11.93
CA TRP A 132 -3.31 -7.83 12.56
C TRP A 132 -2.37 -9.00 12.30
N SER A 133 -1.66 -9.04 11.18
CA SER A 133 -0.64 -10.09 10.94
C SER A 133 0.48 -10.02 11.97
N LEU A 134 0.97 -8.81 12.30
CA LEU A 134 1.94 -8.61 13.38
C LEU A 134 1.35 -8.81 14.77
N LYS A 135 0.07 -8.49 14.99
CA LYS A 135 -0.59 -8.78 16.28
C LYS A 135 -0.71 -10.27 16.56
N LEU A 136 -0.93 -11.08 15.53
CA LEU A 136 -1.03 -12.55 15.65
C LEU A 136 0.32 -13.21 15.86
N ALA A 137 1.40 -12.63 15.29
CA ALA A 137 2.76 -13.18 15.35
C ALA A 137 3.78 -12.04 15.43
N PRO A 138 3.91 -11.36 16.59
CA PRO A 138 4.76 -10.18 16.74
C PRO A 138 6.26 -10.48 16.57
N GLU A 139 6.68 -11.72 16.75
CA GLU A 139 8.06 -12.18 16.51
C GLU A 139 8.49 -12.03 15.04
N GLN A 140 7.56 -11.85 14.12
CA GLN A 140 7.86 -11.60 12.71
C GLN A 140 8.54 -10.23 12.50
N ALA A 141 8.24 -9.25 13.34
CA ALA A 141 8.93 -7.96 13.30
C ALA A 141 10.43 -8.13 13.60
N ASP A 142 10.77 -8.88 14.64
CA ASP A 142 12.16 -9.17 15.00
C ASP A 142 12.85 -9.96 13.89
N LEU A 143 12.17 -10.96 13.32
CA LEU A 143 12.71 -11.75 12.21
C LEU A 143 13.10 -10.86 11.02
N VAL A 144 12.21 -9.96 10.59
CA VAL A 144 12.47 -9.07 9.46
C VAL A 144 13.55 -8.05 9.78
N LYS A 145 13.60 -7.54 11.02
CA LYS A 145 14.55 -6.49 11.42
C LYS A 145 15.94 -6.99 11.80
N THR A 146 16.14 -8.30 11.97
CA THR A 146 17.40 -8.87 12.53
C THR A 146 18.62 -8.49 11.70
N SER A 147 18.55 -8.50 10.38
CA SER A 147 19.67 -8.12 9.51
C SER A 147 19.90 -6.61 9.43
N GLY A 148 18.89 -5.81 9.79
CA GLY A 148 18.93 -4.35 9.70
C GLY A 148 18.86 -3.79 8.29
N GLN A 149 18.58 -4.64 7.28
CA GLN A 149 18.53 -4.23 5.88
C GLN A 149 17.10 -4.13 5.29
N HIS A 150 16.11 -4.64 6.03
CA HIS A 150 14.73 -4.70 5.53
C HIS A 150 13.86 -3.60 6.11
N GLU A 151 12.86 -3.20 5.34
CA GLU A 151 11.83 -2.24 5.72
C GLU A 151 10.54 -2.94 6.11
N ILE A 152 9.82 -2.38 7.09
CA ILE A 152 8.43 -2.73 7.41
C ILE A 152 7.52 -1.59 7.01
N GLY A 153 6.61 -1.84 6.06
CA GLY A 153 5.56 -0.94 5.60
C GLY A 153 4.17 -1.34 6.12
N VAL A 154 3.18 -0.49 5.85
CA VAL A 154 1.78 -0.70 6.27
C VAL A 154 0.95 -1.29 5.13
N HIS A 155 0.15 -2.33 5.44
CA HIS A 155 -0.80 -2.96 4.51
C HIS A 155 -2.22 -3.00 5.08
N GLY A 156 -2.68 -1.86 5.61
CA GLY A 156 -3.98 -1.75 6.27
C GLY A 156 -4.03 -2.34 7.67
N TRP A 157 -5.23 -2.45 8.22
CA TRP A 157 -5.49 -2.96 9.57
C TRP A 157 -5.64 -4.47 9.61
N ILE A 158 -6.60 -5.01 8.81
CA ILE A 158 -6.97 -6.44 8.74
C ILE A 158 -7.09 -6.91 7.27
N HIS A 159 -6.40 -6.24 6.36
CA HIS A 159 -6.52 -6.43 4.92
C HIS A 159 -7.93 -6.09 4.39
N GLU A 160 -8.51 -5.02 4.89
CA GLU A 160 -9.81 -4.48 4.48
C GLU A 160 -9.81 -3.96 3.04
N MET A 161 -10.99 -3.88 2.44
CA MET A 161 -11.17 -3.24 1.14
C MET A 161 -11.54 -1.77 1.37
N ASN A 162 -10.63 -0.84 1.04
CA ASN A 162 -10.80 0.59 1.29
C ASN A 162 -12.09 1.15 0.66
N THR A 163 -12.41 0.72 -0.56
CA THR A 163 -13.65 1.14 -1.28
C THR A 163 -14.96 0.69 -0.61
N ALA A 164 -14.89 -0.24 0.35
CA ALA A 164 -16.05 -0.67 1.13
C ALA A 164 -16.24 0.14 2.41
N LEU A 165 -15.35 1.11 2.71
CA LEU A 165 -15.35 1.91 3.92
C LEU A 165 -15.78 3.36 3.63
N ASP A 166 -16.36 4.01 4.64
CA ASP A 166 -16.43 5.47 4.63
C ASP A 166 -15.08 6.08 5.02
N GLY A 167 -14.81 7.32 4.60
CA GLY A 167 -13.54 7.99 4.85
C GLY A 167 -13.13 8.04 6.33
N PRO A 168 -14.02 8.41 7.28
CA PRO A 168 -13.69 8.38 8.71
C PRO A 168 -13.29 6.99 9.23
N THR A 169 -13.93 5.93 8.76
CA THR A 169 -13.58 4.55 9.14
C THR A 169 -12.24 4.15 8.55
N GLU A 170 -11.99 4.42 7.27
CA GLU A 170 -10.70 4.18 6.61
C GLU A 170 -9.57 4.91 7.34
N ALA A 171 -9.71 6.22 7.59
CA ALA A 171 -8.71 7.02 8.31
C ALA A 171 -8.42 6.48 9.72
N ARG A 172 -9.46 6.05 10.44
CA ARG A 172 -9.31 5.46 11.77
C ARG A 172 -8.55 4.13 11.71
N LEU A 173 -8.89 3.25 10.78
CA LEU A 173 -8.24 1.94 10.65
C LEU A 173 -6.78 2.07 10.24
N LEU A 174 -6.48 2.93 9.27
CA LEU A 174 -5.09 3.13 8.83
C LEU A 174 -4.24 3.77 9.94
N ARG A 175 -4.77 4.75 10.67
CA ARG A 175 -4.09 5.32 11.85
C ARG A 175 -3.81 4.26 12.91
N GLN A 176 -4.80 3.42 13.21
CA GLN A 176 -4.64 2.31 14.16
C GLN A 176 -3.61 1.28 13.69
N ALA A 177 -3.52 1.03 12.38
CA ALA A 177 -2.49 0.17 11.80
C ALA A 177 -1.10 0.75 12.00
N VAL A 178 -0.89 2.03 11.66
CA VAL A 178 0.37 2.74 11.87
C VAL A 178 0.82 2.69 13.34
N GLU A 179 -0.06 3.07 14.27
CA GLU A 179 0.24 3.09 15.71
C GLU A 179 0.59 1.67 16.24
N THR A 180 -0.11 0.65 15.76
CA THR A 180 0.14 -0.74 16.17
C THR A 180 1.48 -1.24 15.63
N ILE A 181 1.80 -0.98 14.37
CA ILE A 181 3.08 -1.37 13.78
C ILE A 181 4.23 -0.64 14.50
N GLU A 182 4.10 0.67 14.72
CA GLU A 182 5.08 1.46 15.46
C GLU A 182 5.31 0.92 16.89
N GLN A 183 4.24 0.53 17.59
CA GLN A 183 4.35 -0.07 18.93
C GLN A 183 5.10 -1.41 18.94
N ILE A 184 4.88 -2.25 17.93
CA ILE A 184 5.50 -3.58 17.84
C ILE A 184 6.94 -3.47 17.36
N THR A 185 7.22 -2.64 16.35
CA THR A 185 8.53 -2.54 15.70
C THR A 185 9.48 -1.55 16.38
N GLY A 186 8.94 -0.59 17.15
CA GLY A 186 9.67 0.55 17.70
C GLY A 186 9.98 1.65 16.69
N GLU A 187 9.51 1.54 15.45
CA GLU A 187 9.75 2.47 14.34
C GLU A 187 8.45 2.81 13.62
N ARG A 188 8.26 4.10 13.34
CA ARG A 188 7.09 4.55 12.57
C ARG A 188 7.29 4.20 11.09
N PRO A 189 6.36 3.45 10.48
CA PRO A 189 6.45 3.13 9.06
C PRO A 189 6.28 4.41 8.20
N THR A 190 7.00 4.47 7.09
CA THR A 190 7.01 5.62 6.17
C THR A 190 6.29 5.38 4.86
N GLY A 191 5.90 4.15 4.59
CA GLY A 191 5.24 3.74 3.35
C GLY A 191 3.96 2.95 3.56
N TYR A 192 3.07 3.08 2.58
CA TYR A 192 1.77 2.41 2.57
C TYR A 192 1.58 1.63 1.27
N ARG A 193 0.95 0.46 1.38
CA ARG A 193 0.36 -0.28 0.27
C ARG A 193 -1.07 -0.64 0.65
N ALA A 194 -2.03 -0.26 -0.19
CA ALA A 194 -3.43 -0.58 0.02
C ALA A 194 -3.69 -2.09 -0.12
N PRO A 195 -4.44 -2.71 0.81
CA PRO A 195 -4.84 -4.11 0.67
C PRO A 195 -5.50 -4.40 -0.68
N SER A 196 -5.05 -5.44 -1.37
CA SER A 196 -5.49 -5.80 -2.74
C SER A 196 -5.36 -4.63 -3.74
N TRP A 197 -4.47 -3.66 -3.49
CA TRP A 197 -4.31 -2.41 -4.25
C TRP A 197 -5.64 -1.64 -4.42
N ASN A 198 -6.53 -1.84 -3.45
CA ASN A 198 -7.87 -1.27 -3.44
C ASN A 198 -7.86 0.14 -2.86
N HIS A 199 -7.76 1.12 -3.73
CA HIS A 199 -7.65 2.54 -3.40
C HIS A 199 -9.02 3.22 -3.46
N SER A 200 -9.45 3.84 -2.37
CA SER A 200 -10.69 4.62 -2.32
C SER A 200 -10.43 6.08 -2.71
N PRO A 201 -11.47 6.88 -2.98
CA PRO A 201 -11.32 8.32 -3.18
C PRO A 201 -10.70 9.06 -1.98
N ASN A 202 -10.74 8.47 -0.78
CA ASN A 202 -10.22 9.09 0.45
C ASN A 202 -8.78 8.65 0.77
N THR A 203 -8.30 7.55 0.19
CA THR A 203 -7.04 6.91 0.58
C THR A 203 -5.86 7.87 0.49
N LEU A 204 -5.72 8.62 -0.63
CA LEU A 204 -4.57 9.50 -0.84
C LEU A 204 -4.51 10.65 0.17
N GLU A 205 -5.65 11.26 0.52
CA GLU A 205 -5.72 12.29 1.53
C GLU A 205 -5.31 11.75 2.91
N ILE A 206 -5.81 10.56 3.28
CA ILE A 206 -5.47 9.89 4.55
C ILE A 206 -3.97 9.55 4.60
N VAL A 207 -3.40 9.05 3.52
CA VAL A 207 -1.95 8.75 3.39
C VAL A 207 -1.12 10.01 3.63
N ARG A 208 -1.50 11.14 3.03
CA ARG A 208 -0.85 12.44 3.23
C ARG A 208 -0.97 12.93 4.68
N GLU A 209 -2.16 12.89 5.25
CA GLU A 209 -2.40 13.32 6.64
C GLU A 209 -1.61 12.53 7.67
N LEU A 210 -1.37 11.23 7.42
CA LEU A 210 -0.58 10.37 8.28
C LEU A 210 0.93 10.53 8.10
N GLY A 211 1.37 11.32 7.09
CA GLY A 211 2.75 11.67 6.86
C GLY A 211 3.56 10.58 6.17
N PHE A 212 2.93 9.72 5.39
CA PHE A 212 3.65 8.79 4.52
C PHE A 212 4.41 9.54 3.43
N ILE A 213 5.55 9.01 3.03
CA ILE A 213 6.40 9.61 1.98
C ILE A 213 6.19 8.95 0.63
N TYR A 214 5.69 7.72 0.61
CA TYR A 214 5.37 6.99 -0.60
C TYR A 214 4.13 6.11 -0.42
N GLU A 215 3.55 5.80 -1.54
CA GLU A 215 2.48 4.84 -1.76
C GLU A 215 2.92 3.82 -2.82
N SER A 216 2.36 2.60 -2.81
CA SER A 216 2.74 1.55 -3.76
C SER A 216 1.54 0.64 -4.03
N SER A 217 0.49 1.21 -4.65
CA SER A 217 -0.76 0.48 -4.97
C SER A 217 -1.31 0.79 -6.35
N LEU A 218 -0.81 1.84 -7.01
CA LEU A 218 -1.40 2.34 -8.25
C LEU A 218 -0.56 1.94 -9.47
N MET A 219 -1.19 1.90 -10.66
CA MET A 219 -0.67 1.29 -11.88
C MET A 219 -0.73 2.27 -13.06
N HIS A 220 -0.40 3.56 -12.83
CA HIS A 220 -0.51 4.56 -13.89
C HIS A 220 0.73 4.61 -14.81
N ASP A 221 1.88 4.08 -14.39
CA ASP A 221 3.15 4.10 -15.12
C ASP A 221 4.04 2.94 -14.65
N ASP A 222 5.06 2.58 -15.45
CA ASP A 222 6.13 1.62 -15.08
C ASP A 222 7.28 2.30 -14.30
N ARG A 223 7.19 3.60 -14.07
CA ARG A 223 8.20 4.48 -13.48
C ARG A 223 7.69 5.10 -12.20
N PRO A 224 8.57 5.48 -11.27
CA PRO A 224 8.15 6.27 -10.11
C PRO A 224 7.62 7.63 -10.54
N TYR A 225 6.50 8.05 -9.97
CA TYR A 225 5.86 9.33 -10.29
C TYR A 225 5.30 10.02 -9.04
N GLU A 226 5.08 11.34 -9.13
CA GLU A 226 4.37 12.07 -8.10
C GLU A 226 2.86 11.90 -8.28
N LEU A 227 2.16 11.59 -7.19
CA LEU A 227 0.70 11.53 -7.21
C LEU A 227 0.08 12.93 -7.26
N LEU A 228 -0.91 13.09 -8.13
CA LEU A 228 -1.78 14.26 -8.14
C LEU A 228 -3.12 13.91 -7.47
N GLN A 229 -3.66 14.86 -6.71
CA GLN A 229 -5.02 14.84 -6.20
C GLN A 229 -5.76 16.04 -6.77
N ASP A 230 -6.87 15.80 -7.48
CA ASP A 230 -7.64 16.85 -8.16
C ASP A 230 -6.79 17.75 -9.08
N GLY A 231 -5.76 17.17 -9.68
CA GLY A 231 -4.81 17.86 -10.56
C GLY A 231 -3.65 18.58 -9.88
N GLU A 232 -3.61 18.60 -8.54
CA GLU A 232 -2.55 19.27 -7.77
C GLU A 232 -1.52 18.27 -7.23
N PRO A 233 -0.20 18.61 -7.25
CA PRO A 233 0.86 17.78 -6.71
C PRO A 233 0.68 17.52 -5.20
N THR A 234 0.87 16.28 -4.78
CA THR A 234 0.66 15.88 -3.38
C THR A 234 1.93 15.76 -2.55
N GLY A 235 3.09 15.69 -3.21
CA GLY A 235 4.35 15.35 -2.56
C GLY A 235 4.50 13.87 -2.18
N ILE A 236 3.54 13.01 -2.53
CA ILE A 236 3.62 11.56 -2.35
C ILE A 236 4.23 10.94 -3.60
N VAL A 237 5.23 10.09 -3.39
CA VAL A 237 5.82 9.26 -4.45
C VAL A 237 4.97 8.00 -4.61
N GLU A 238 4.54 7.72 -5.83
CA GLU A 238 4.07 6.40 -6.19
C GLU A 238 5.23 5.55 -6.68
N LEU A 239 5.41 4.38 -6.07
CA LEU A 239 6.24 3.29 -6.57
C LEU A 239 5.28 2.26 -7.17
N PRO A 240 5.01 2.34 -8.49
CA PRO A 240 3.90 1.64 -9.09
C PRO A 240 4.05 0.12 -9.04
N VAL A 241 2.90 -0.52 -8.88
CA VAL A 241 2.74 -1.97 -8.91
C VAL A 241 2.11 -2.39 -10.22
N GLU A 242 2.21 -3.68 -10.58
CA GLU A 242 1.55 -4.24 -11.76
C GLU A 242 1.19 -5.71 -11.54
N TRP A 243 0.01 -6.13 -12.01
CA TRP A 243 -0.47 -7.50 -11.83
C TRP A 243 0.42 -8.56 -12.47
N ILE A 244 1.15 -8.24 -13.53
CA ILE A 244 2.13 -9.15 -14.14
C ILE A 244 3.36 -9.36 -13.25
N LEU A 245 3.62 -8.41 -12.35
CA LEU A 245 4.70 -8.42 -11.35
C LEU A 245 4.17 -8.70 -9.93
N ASP A 246 3.11 -9.52 -9.83
CA ASP A 246 2.54 -10.00 -8.59
C ASP A 246 2.40 -11.53 -8.62
N ASP A 247 2.82 -12.21 -7.56
CA ASP A 247 2.75 -13.67 -7.48
C ASP A 247 1.31 -14.19 -7.25
N ALA A 248 0.42 -13.37 -6.66
CA ALA A 248 -0.93 -13.81 -6.31
C ALA A 248 -1.79 -14.16 -7.54
N PRO A 249 -1.93 -13.34 -8.58
CA PRO A 249 -2.74 -13.70 -9.74
C PRO A 249 -2.15 -14.88 -10.52
N LEU A 250 -0.83 -15.09 -10.43
CA LEU A 250 -0.14 -16.14 -11.19
C LEU A 250 -0.16 -17.51 -10.48
N PHE A 251 -0.27 -17.53 -9.14
CA PHE A 251 -0.18 -18.75 -8.34
C PHE A 251 -1.37 -18.99 -7.41
N ASN A 252 -2.37 -18.11 -7.38
CA ASN A 252 -3.51 -18.27 -6.48
C ASN A 252 -4.42 -19.43 -6.90
N PRO A 253 -4.71 -20.38 -5.99
CA PRO A 253 -5.55 -21.54 -6.30
C PRO A 253 -7.05 -21.22 -6.44
N LEU A 254 -7.50 -20.07 -5.92
CA LEU A 254 -8.94 -19.80 -5.78
C LEU A 254 -9.58 -19.17 -7.02
N GLY A 255 -8.83 -18.78 -8.03
CA GLY A 255 -9.41 -18.09 -9.19
C GLY A 255 -8.72 -18.34 -10.52
N SER A 256 -7.52 -18.86 -10.52
CA SER A 256 -6.73 -19.08 -11.73
C SER A 256 -6.07 -20.47 -11.72
N ARG A 257 -5.56 -20.87 -12.86
CA ARG A 257 -4.75 -22.08 -12.95
C ARG A 257 -3.38 -21.80 -12.33
N TYR A 258 -2.86 -22.73 -11.54
CA TYR A 258 -1.46 -22.71 -11.13
C TYR A 258 -0.55 -22.66 -12.34
N MET A 259 0.19 -21.56 -12.48
CA MET A 259 1.22 -21.46 -13.50
C MET A 259 2.48 -22.23 -13.08
N ASN A 260 3.22 -22.70 -14.06
CA ASN A 260 4.52 -23.30 -13.80
C ASN A 260 5.48 -22.22 -13.28
N PRO A 261 6.11 -22.40 -12.11
CA PRO A 261 7.00 -21.39 -11.54
C PRO A 261 8.16 -20.95 -12.45
N ARG A 262 8.62 -21.82 -13.33
CA ARG A 262 9.70 -21.49 -14.28
C ARG A 262 9.22 -20.60 -15.42
N ASP A 263 7.98 -20.76 -15.86
CA ASP A 263 7.37 -19.90 -16.89
C ASP A 263 7.11 -18.51 -16.33
N VAL A 264 6.61 -18.43 -15.07
CA VAL A 264 6.44 -17.14 -14.36
C VAL A 264 7.78 -16.45 -14.15
N MET A 265 8.82 -17.19 -13.73
CA MET A 265 10.17 -16.64 -13.60
C MET A 265 10.65 -16.04 -14.94
N GLN A 266 10.36 -16.70 -16.09
CA GLN A 266 10.77 -16.18 -17.39
C GLN A 266 10.06 -14.87 -17.73
N VAL A 267 8.77 -14.75 -17.40
CA VAL A 267 8.02 -13.47 -17.54
C VAL A 267 8.71 -12.38 -16.73
N TRP A 268 9.03 -12.64 -15.46
CA TRP A 268 9.68 -11.65 -14.58
C TRP A 268 11.11 -11.30 -15.03
N ILE A 269 11.83 -12.24 -15.65
CA ILE A 269 13.14 -11.98 -16.28
C ILE A 269 12.98 -11.02 -17.46
N ASP A 270 11.98 -11.25 -18.32
CA ASP A 270 11.74 -10.41 -19.49
C ASP A 270 11.33 -8.99 -19.09
N GLU A 271 10.49 -8.84 -18.05
CA GLU A 271 10.11 -7.54 -17.45
C GLU A 271 11.34 -6.83 -16.85
N PHE A 272 12.16 -7.54 -16.07
CA PHE A 272 13.40 -6.98 -15.53
C PHE A 272 14.37 -6.54 -16.65
N ASP A 273 14.59 -7.37 -17.66
CA ASP A 273 15.51 -7.04 -18.75
C ASP A 273 15.06 -5.79 -19.53
N MET A 274 13.74 -5.57 -19.66
CA MET A 274 13.20 -4.35 -20.25
C MET A 274 13.39 -3.15 -19.32
N ALA A 275 13.06 -3.25 -18.03
CA ALA A 275 13.30 -2.19 -17.04
C ALA A 275 14.79 -1.78 -16.98
N TRP A 276 15.70 -2.78 -17.03
CA TRP A 276 17.15 -2.54 -17.10
C TRP A 276 17.55 -1.80 -18.38
N LYS A 277 16.99 -2.19 -19.52
CA LYS A 277 17.27 -1.55 -20.82
C LYS A 277 16.76 -0.10 -20.83
N GLU A 278 15.62 0.17 -20.26
CA GLU A 278 15.01 1.49 -20.19
C GLU A 278 15.64 2.39 -19.12
N GLY A 279 16.32 1.80 -18.14
CA GLY A 279 16.98 2.54 -17.06
C GLY A 279 15.99 3.06 -16.04
N THR A 280 14.99 2.26 -15.68
CA THR A 280 13.90 2.64 -14.76
C THR A 280 13.96 1.86 -13.46
N MET A 281 12.88 1.19 -13.08
CA MET A 281 12.81 0.33 -11.91
C MET A 281 12.11 -0.99 -12.25
N PHE A 282 12.43 -2.02 -11.49
CA PHE A 282 11.73 -3.30 -11.46
C PHE A 282 11.21 -3.51 -10.04
N LEU A 283 9.88 -3.49 -9.87
CA LEU A 283 9.23 -3.71 -8.60
C LEU A 283 8.42 -5.01 -8.67
N LEU A 284 8.75 -5.96 -7.80
CA LEU A 284 8.08 -7.26 -7.72
C LEU A 284 7.35 -7.39 -6.39
N THR A 285 6.05 -7.59 -6.45
CA THR A 285 5.19 -7.85 -5.29
C THR A 285 4.99 -9.35 -5.11
N MET A 286 5.19 -9.83 -3.89
CA MET A 286 5.06 -11.23 -3.56
C MET A 286 4.37 -11.41 -2.21
N HIS A 287 3.87 -12.61 -1.96
CA HIS A 287 3.22 -12.96 -0.70
C HIS A 287 3.95 -14.17 -0.10
N PRO A 288 4.45 -14.13 1.15
CA PRO A 288 5.17 -15.27 1.73
C PRO A 288 4.39 -16.58 1.64
N HIS A 289 3.09 -16.57 1.92
CA HIS A 289 2.24 -17.75 1.83
C HIS A 289 2.03 -18.27 0.37
N ILE A 290 2.47 -17.51 -0.63
CA ILE A 290 2.41 -17.87 -2.06
C ILE A 290 3.81 -18.20 -2.58
N ILE A 291 4.73 -17.23 -2.63
CA ILE A 291 6.08 -17.42 -3.20
C ILE A 291 6.95 -18.35 -2.35
N GLY A 292 6.73 -18.41 -1.04
CA GLY A 292 7.56 -19.17 -0.10
C GLY A 292 7.44 -20.70 -0.20
N HIS A 293 6.63 -21.23 -1.13
CA HIS A 293 6.60 -22.66 -1.42
C HIS A 293 7.89 -23.14 -2.11
N ARG A 294 8.29 -24.40 -1.87
CA ARG A 294 9.59 -24.97 -2.29
C ARG A 294 9.92 -24.74 -3.76
N SER A 295 8.98 -24.98 -4.67
CA SER A 295 9.24 -24.81 -6.11
C SER A 295 9.31 -23.35 -6.54
N ARG A 296 8.56 -22.48 -5.87
CA ARG A 296 8.48 -21.06 -6.21
C ARG A 296 9.67 -20.28 -5.65
N ILE A 297 10.12 -20.58 -4.44
CA ILE A 297 11.32 -19.97 -3.86
C ILE A 297 12.59 -20.31 -4.69
N ILE A 298 12.65 -21.49 -5.30
CA ILE A 298 13.73 -21.86 -6.24
C ILE A 298 13.64 -21.00 -7.52
N ALA A 299 12.44 -20.74 -8.01
CA ALA A 299 12.23 -19.87 -9.17
C ALA A 299 12.63 -18.42 -8.86
N LEU A 300 12.24 -17.89 -7.70
CA LEU A 300 12.66 -16.56 -7.22
C LEU A 300 14.19 -16.46 -7.11
N LYS A 301 14.86 -17.48 -6.55
CA LYS A 301 16.32 -17.51 -6.51
C LYS A 301 16.94 -17.45 -7.93
N GLY A 302 16.33 -18.15 -8.90
CA GLY A 302 16.77 -18.09 -10.28
C GLY A 302 16.62 -16.70 -10.91
N LEU A 303 15.55 -15.98 -10.60
CA LEU A 303 15.38 -14.58 -11.01
C LEU A 303 16.47 -13.69 -10.38
N ILE A 304 16.70 -13.82 -9.08
CA ILE A 304 17.76 -13.07 -8.38
C ILE A 304 19.13 -13.33 -9.00
N ASP A 305 19.45 -14.58 -9.31
CA ASP A 305 20.70 -14.95 -9.98
C ASP A 305 20.83 -14.28 -11.35
N HIS A 306 19.74 -14.23 -12.12
CA HIS A 306 19.72 -13.53 -13.41
C HIS A 306 19.96 -12.03 -13.24
N ILE A 307 19.24 -11.38 -12.33
CA ILE A 307 19.41 -9.94 -12.04
C ILE A 307 20.86 -9.62 -11.69
N LYS A 308 21.47 -10.44 -10.84
CA LYS A 308 22.89 -10.29 -10.42
C LYS A 308 23.91 -10.50 -11.54
N THR A 309 23.51 -10.96 -12.72
CA THR A 309 24.41 -10.97 -13.89
C THR A 309 24.64 -9.61 -14.52
N LYS A 310 23.85 -8.58 -14.13
CA LYS A 310 24.02 -7.20 -14.60
C LYS A 310 24.86 -6.42 -13.58
N ASP A 311 25.79 -5.59 -14.06
CA ASP A 311 26.75 -4.89 -13.21
C ASP A 311 26.22 -3.59 -12.60
N ASP A 312 25.17 -2.98 -13.19
CA ASP A 312 24.64 -1.66 -12.86
C ASP A 312 23.21 -1.71 -12.30
N VAL A 313 23.00 -2.62 -11.33
CA VAL A 313 21.74 -2.82 -10.60
C VAL A 313 21.91 -2.37 -9.18
N TRP A 314 20.92 -1.60 -8.69
CA TRP A 314 20.79 -1.26 -7.28
C TRP A 314 19.57 -2.00 -6.70
N PHE A 315 19.81 -2.76 -5.62
CA PHE A 315 18.74 -3.31 -4.81
C PHE A 315 18.47 -2.36 -3.63
N GLY A 316 17.22 -2.00 -3.40
CA GLY A 316 16.83 -1.11 -2.33
C GLY A 316 15.48 -1.46 -1.72
N THR A 317 15.18 -0.85 -0.58
CA THR A 317 13.84 -0.83 -0.02
C THR A 317 12.97 0.22 -0.71
N HIS A 318 11.66 0.14 -0.52
CA HIS A 318 10.75 1.15 -1.09
C HIS A 318 11.01 2.54 -0.49
N SER A 319 11.28 2.65 0.82
CA SER A 319 11.59 3.95 1.42
C SER A 319 12.91 4.52 0.92
N GLU A 320 13.95 3.70 0.72
CA GLU A 320 15.19 4.17 0.12
C GLU A 320 15.00 4.69 -1.30
N ALA A 321 14.22 3.98 -2.13
CA ALA A 321 13.89 4.42 -3.48
C ALA A 321 13.07 5.72 -3.47
N ALA A 322 12.05 5.81 -2.62
CA ALA A 322 11.22 7.00 -2.49
C ALA A 322 12.03 8.22 -2.03
N LEU A 323 12.90 8.05 -1.03
CA LEU A 323 13.79 9.12 -0.57
C LEU A 323 14.76 9.56 -1.66
N TRP A 324 15.33 8.62 -2.41
CA TRP A 324 16.24 8.93 -3.51
C TRP A 324 15.55 9.76 -4.60
N VAL A 325 14.40 9.32 -5.09
CA VAL A 325 13.69 10.07 -6.15
C VAL A 325 13.19 11.44 -5.66
N ARG A 326 12.78 11.56 -4.38
CA ARG A 326 12.42 12.85 -3.77
C ARG A 326 13.60 13.80 -3.76
N GLU A 327 14.79 13.34 -3.36
CA GLU A 327 16.01 14.14 -3.34
C GLU A 327 16.38 14.60 -4.76
N GLN A 328 16.42 13.67 -5.72
CA GLN A 328 16.77 13.98 -7.11
C GLN A 328 15.78 14.96 -7.76
N ALA A 329 14.48 14.81 -7.44
CA ALA A 329 13.42 15.69 -7.94
C ALA A 329 13.22 16.98 -7.13
N SER A 330 14.06 17.22 -6.11
CA SER A 330 13.94 18.37 -5.20
C SER A 330 12.54 18.51 -4.60
N MET A 331 11.92 17.39 -4.22
CA MET A 331 10.64 17.36 -3.51
C MET A 331 10.87 17.69 -2.03
N ASN A 332 10.11 18.64 -1.50
CA ASN A 332 10.19 19.06 -0.09
C ASN A 332 9.52 18.07 0.86
#